data_1a07f5980fdd57bbf859605785b66020
#
_entry.id   1a07f5980fdd57bbf859605785b66020
#
_cell.length_a   1.000
_cell.length_b   1.000
_cell.length_c   1.000
_cell.angle_alpha   90.00
_cell.angle_beta   90.00
_cell.angle_gamma   90.00
#
_symmetry.space_group_name_H-M   'P 1'
#
loop_
_entity.id
_entity.type
_entity.pdbx_description
1 polymer ?
#
loop_
_entity_poly.entity_id
_entity_poly.type
_entity_poly.pdbx_seq_one_letter_code
_entity_poly.pdbx_strand_id
1 'polypeptide(L)'
;MEIAIRGNVQVPARIENLGDLINVHRGFFKSSFVKAIEVPDALIAPGTSCFALPARFVKELKLARLGTRKARTGNGHTFFGIYEPVRLTVRDRDCTVDVIKVPDGCPVLIGRLPLMLLDLGLDANGKDIAGNPEHDGHPMIDLF
;
A
#
# COMPACT_ATOMS: atom_id res chain seq x y z
N MET A 1 -7.38 -16.37 9.96
CA MET A 1 -7.59 -15.08 10.67
C MET A 1 -8.49 -14.20 9.83
N GLU A 2 -9.52 -13.67 10.43
CA GLU A 2 -10.39 -12.72 9.79
C GLU A 2 -9.93 -11.31 10.10
N ILE A 3 -9.85 -10.48 9.06
CA ILE A 3 -9.67 -9.04 9.22
C ILE A 3 -11.02 -8.40 8.94
N ALA A 4 -11.54 -7.68 9.93
CA ALA A 4 -12.76 -6.93 9.74
C ALA A 4 -12.46 -5.75 8.81
N ILE A 5 -12.91 -5.85 7.58
CA ILE A 5 -12.69 -4.83 6.56
C ILE A 5 -13.97 -4.03 6.43
N ARG A 6 -13.84 -2.72 6.65
CA ARG A 6 -14.93 -1.77 6.44
C ARG A 6 -14.67 -0.99 5.16
N GLY A 7 -15.69 -0.89 4.34
CA GLY A 7 -15.63 -0.20 3.08
C GLY A 7 -15.55 -1.16 1.90
N ASN A 8 -15.97 -0.69 0.76
CA ASN A 8 -16.06 -1.47 -0.46
C ASN A 8 -15.47 -0.73 -1.66
N VAL A 9 -14.71 0.33 -1.42
CA VAL A 9 -14.06 1.07 -2.49
C VAL A 9 -12.80 0.32 -2.91
N GLN A 10 -12.80 -0.13 -4.15
CA GLN A 10 -11.67 -0.83 -4.75
C GLN A 10 -11.05 0.03 -5.83
N VAL A 11 -9.72 -0.01 -5.92
CA VAL A 11 -8.99 0.77 -6.91
C VAL A 11 -7.87 -0.07 -7.51
N PRO A 12 -7.55 0.14 -8.79
CA PRO A 12 -6.34 -0.45 -9.35
C PRO A 12 -5.11 0.15 -8.68
N ALA A 13 -4.11 -0.70 -8.45
CA ALA A 13 -2.85 -0.27 -7.86
C ALA A 13 -1.69 -0.99 -8.53
N ARG A 14 -0.58 -0.27 -8.72
CA ARG A 14 0.68 -0.84 -9.16
C ARG A 14 1.64 -0.85 -7.98
N ILE A 15 2.31 -1.97 -7.77
CA ILE A 15 3.20 -2.17 -6.63
C ILE A 15 4.54 -2.64 -7.17
N GLU A 16 5.61 -1.90 -6.86
CA GLU A 16 6.94 -2.17 -7.37
C GLU A 16 7.92 -2.37 -6.22
N ASN A 17 8.83 -3.32 -6.38
CA ASN A 17 9.93 -3.52 -5.43
C ASN A 17 10.80 -2.27 -5.41
N LEU A 18 10.84 -1.56 -4.29
CA LEU A 18 11.57 -0.29 -4.17
C LEU A 18 13.08 -0.49 -4.30
N GLY A 19 13.62 -1.57 -3.75
CA GLY A 19 15.04 -1.88 -3.88
C GLY A 19 15.48 -2.01 -5.34
N ASP A 20 14.64 -2.65 -6.17
CA ASP A 20 14.91 -2.76 -7.60
C ASP A 20 14.90 -1.39 -8.28
N LEU A 21 13.92 -0.53 -7.93
CA LEU A 21 13.85 0.83 -8.46
C LEU A 21 15.07 1.66 -8.08
N ILE A 22 15.54 1.53 -6.85
CA ILE A 22 16.76 2.20 -6.39
C ILE A 22 17.95 1.73 -7.20
N ASN A 23 18.05 0.42 -7.47
CA ASN A 23 19.13 -0.15 -8.26
C ASN A 23 19.11 0.32 -9.72
N VAL A 24 17.92 0.50 -10.29
CA VAL A 24 17.79 1.13 -11.62
C VAL A 24 18.29 2.58 -11.58
N HIS A 25 17.88 3.32 -10.58
CA HIS A 25 18.26 4.73 -10.41
C HIS A 25 19.77 4.90 -10.24
N ARG A 26 20.41 3.93 -9.57
CA ARG A 26 21.87 3.91 -9.37
C ARG A 26 22.64 3.34 -10.57
N GLY A 27 21.97 2.88 -11.60
CA GLY A 27 22.58 2.32 -12.79
C GLY A 27 23.02 0.86 -12.65
N PHE A 28 22.62 0.15 -11.60
CA PHE A 28 22.97 -1.25 -11.38
C PHE A 28 22.02 -2.22 -12.09
N PHE A 29 20.78 -1.81 -12.33
CA PHE A 29 19.76 -2.64 -12.96
C PHE A 29 19.18 -1.93 -14.18
N LYS A 30 18.74 -2.72 -15.15
CA LYS A 30 17.85 -2.24 -16.23
C LYS A 30 16.43 -2.18 -15.67
N SER A 31 15.63 -1.26 -16.16
CA SER A 31 14.23 -1.11 -15.74
C SER A 31 13.41 -2.40 -15.93
N SER A 32 13.80 -3.25 -16.89
CA SER A 32 13.14 -4.53 -17.14
C SER A 32 13.31 -5.55 -16.00
N PHE A 33 14.25 -5.33 -15.07
CA PHE A 33 14.46 -6.19 -13.91
C PHE A 33 13.62 -5.82 -12.70
N VAL A 34 12.90 -4.69 -12.74
CA VAL A 34 12.07 -4.26 -11.62
C VAL A 34 10.90 -5.22 -11.46
N LYS A 35 10.83 -5.87 -10.29
CA LYS A 35 9.68 -6.71 -9.96
C LYS A 35 8.50 -5.81 -9.62
N ALA A 36 7.39 -6.07 -10.28
CA ALA A 36 6.16 -5.28 -10.13
C ALA A 36 4.94 -6.17 -10.29
N ILE A 37 3.87 -5.79 -9.64
CA ILE A 37 2.55 -6.39 -9.81
C ILE A 37 1.52 -5.30 -10.01
N GLU A 38 0.44 -5.66 -10.69
CA GLU A 38 -0.74 -4.83 -10.81
C GLU A 38 -1.93 -5.57 -10.23
N VAL A 39 -2.65 -4.92 -9.33
CA VAL A 39 -3.85 -5.46 -8.72
C VAL A 39 -5.03 -4.57 -9.10
N PRO A 40 -6.13 -5.17 -9.62
CA PRO A 40 -7.27 -4.37 -10.06
C PRO A 40 -8.18 -3.91 -8.93
N ASP A 41 -8.03 -4.50 -7.75
CA ASP A 41 -9.03 -4.48 -6.69
C ASP A 41 -8.43 -4.23 -5.30
N ALA A 42 -7.41 -3.38 -5.22
CA ALA A 42 -6.90 -2.96 -3.92
C ALA A 42 -8.00 -2.23 -3.15
N LEU A 43 -8.17 -2.60 -1.88
CA LEU A 43 -9.26 -2.07 -1.05
C LEU A 43 -8.79 -0.85 -0.28
N ILE A 44 -9.53 0.23 -0.40
CA ILE A 44 -9.33 1.43 0.42
C ILE A 44 -9.88 1.14 1.82
N ALA A 45 -8.99 1.17 2.80
CA ALA A 45 -9.30 0.74 4.16
C ALA A 45 -8.93 1.82 5.18
N PRO A 46 -9.75 2.88 5.35
CA PRO A 46 -9.43 3.98 6.27
C PRO A 46 -9.32 3.55 7.74
N GLY A 47 -9.92 2.42 8.09
CA GLY A 47 -9.81 1.84 9.43
C GLY A 47 -8.49 1.10 9.68
N THR A 48 -7.69 0.88 8.63
CA THR A 48 -6.39 0.22 8.70
C THR A 48 -5.30 1.29 8.66
N SER A 49 -4.23 1.11 9.44
CA SER A 49 -3.17 2.12 9.51
C SER A 49 -2.18 2.03 8.36
N CYS A 50 -1.87 0.83 7.91
CA CYS A 50 -0.71 0.53 7.06
C CYS A 50 -1.13 0.10 5.65
N PHE A 51 -0.12 -0.28 4.87
CA PHE A 51 -0.31 -0.97 3.60
C PHE A 51 -0.14 -2.48 3.85
N ALA A 52 -1.15 -3.27 3.55
CA ALA A 52 -1.13 -4.71 3.75
C ALA A 52 -1.15 -5.44 2.42
N LEU A 53 -0.27 -6.43 2.30
CA LEU A 53 -0.07 -7.17 1.07
C LEU A 53 -0.15 -8.67 1.35
N PRO A 54 -1.02 -9.41 0.65
CA PRO A 54 -1.08 -10.86 0.79
C PRO A 54 0.25 -11.55 0.55
N ALA A 55 0.47 -12.66 1.24
CA ALA A 55 1.73 -13.39 1.22
C ALA A 55 2.19 -13.76 -0.20
N ARG A 56 1.26 -14.13 -1.09
CA ARG A 56 1.60 -14.49 -2.47
C ARG A 56 2.27 -13.35 -3.24
N PHE A 57 1.85 -12.12 -2.99
CA PHE A 57 2.42 -10.93 -3.65
C PHE A 57 3.75 -10.53 -3.02
N VAL A 58 3.88 -10.68 -1.71
CA VAL A 58 5.17 -10.48 -1.03
C VAL A 58 6.23 -11.40 -1.64
N LYS A 59 5.87 -12.65 -1.88
CA LYS A 59 6.74 -13.64 -2.51
C LYS A 59 7.07 -13.29 -3.95
N GLU A 60 6.07 -12.90 -4.73
CA GLU A 60 6.24 -12.52 -6.15
C GLU A 60 7.18 -11.33 -6.29
N LEU A 61 7.05 -10.35 -5.41
CA LEU A 61 7.92 -9.17 -5.39
C LEU A 61 9.28 -9.45 -4.74
N LYS A 62 9.48 -10.63 -4.18
CA LYS A 62 10.71 -11.05 -3.48
C LYS A 62 11.14 -10.05 -2.40
N LEU A 63 10.18 -9.59 -1.61
CA LEU A 63 10.46 -8.69 -0.50
C LEU A 63 11.05 -9.46 0.67
N ALA A 64 12.13 -8.94 1.26
CA ALA A 64 12.73 -9.50 2.44
C ALA A 64 12.01 -9.05 3.69
N ARG A 65 11.93 -9.96 4.68
CA ARG A 65 11.36 -9.64 5.97
C ARG A 65 12.35 -8.82 6.79
N LEU A 66 11.91 -7.69 7.32
CA LEU A 66 12.72 -6.80 8.14
C LEU A 66 12.45 -6.96 9.63
N GLY A 67 11.26 -7.42 10.01
CA GLY A 67 10.90 -7.56 11.42
C GLY A 67 9.45 -7.98 11.59
N THR A 68 8.95 -7.78 12.80
CA THR A 68 7.56 -8.03 13.15
C THR A 68 6.99 -6.86 13.91
N ARG A 69 5.69 -6.73 13.87
CA ARG A 69 4.96 -5.73 14.66
C ARG A 69 3.71 -6.35 15.23
N LYS A 70 3.45 -6.04 16.50
CA LYS A 70 2.20 -6.39 17.14
C LYS A 70 1.10 -5.50 16.60
N ALA A 71 -0.01 -6.09 16.18
CA ALA A 71 -1.15 -5.37 15.65
C ALA A 71 -2.41 -5.80 16.38
N ARG A 72 -3.35 -4.87 16.47
CA ARG A 72 -4.67 -5.13 17.00
C ARG A 72 -5.61 -5.39 15.83
N THR A 73 -6.33 -6.51 15.91
CA THR A 73 -7.34 -6.89 14.92
C THR A 73 -8.68 -7.07 15.63
N GLY A 74 -9.73 -7.32 14.86
CA GLY A 74 -11.04 -7.66 15.42
C GLY A 74 -11.02 -8.89 16.34
N ASN A 75 -10.00 -9.75 16.21
CA ASN A 75 -9.84 -10.97 16.98
C ASN A 75 -8.80 -10.83 18.11
N GLY A 76 -8.40 -9.61 18.46
CA GLY A 76 -7.40 -9.35 19.47
C GLY A 76 -6.05 -8.96 18.90
N HIS A 77 -4.99 -9.25 19.63
CA HIS A 77 -3.63 -8.89 19.21
C HIS A 77 -2.95 -10.08 18.55
N THR A 78 -2.18 -9.80 17.51
CA THR A 78 -1.32 -10.78 16.84
C THR A 78 -0.09 -10.08 16.26
N PHE A 79 0.90 -10.85 15.80
CA PHE A 79 2.10 -10.31 15.19
C PHE A 79 2.05 -10.50 13.68
N PHE A 80 2.44 -9.46 12.95
CA PHE A 80 2.58 -9.50 11.49
C PHE A 80 4.02 -9.20 11.10
N GLY A 81 4.47 -9.84 10.01
CA GLY A 81 5.77 -9.53 9.42
C GLY A 81 5.77 -8.17 8.73
N ILE A 82 6.84 -7.41 8.97
CA ILE A 82 7.12 -6.17 8.23
C ILE A 82 8.15 -6.51 7.17
N TYR A 83 7.87 -6.12 5.93
CA TYR A 83 8.72 -6.42 4.78
C TYR A 83 9.25 -5.14 4.14
N GLU A 84 10.25 -5.32 3.28
CA GLU A 84 10.87 -4.22 2.55
C GLU A 84 9.83 -3.34 1.87
N PRO A 85 10.09 -2.02 1.80
CA PRO A 85 9.14 -1.09 1.23
C PRO A 85 8.96 -1.28 -0.28
N VAL A 86 7.82 -0.83 -0.74
CA VAL A 86 7.44 -0.82 -2.15
C VAL A 86 7.13 0.60 -2.59
N ARG A 87 7.13 0.84 -3.90
CA ARG A 87 6.46 1.99 -4.47
C ARG A 87 5.04 1.59 -4.82
N LEU A 88 4.09 2.29 -4.23
CA LEU A 88 2.67 2.11 -4.49
C LEU A 88 2.20 3.25 -5.40
N THR A 89 1.63 2.90 -6.54
CA THR A 89 1.05 3.86 -7.47
C THR A 89 -0.45 3.62 -7.56
N VAL A 90 -1.21 4.66 -7.29
CA VAL A 90 -2.67 4.67 -7.42
C VAL A 90 -3.03 5.88 -8.28
N ARG A 91 -3.67 5.60 -9.43
CA ARG A 91 -3.92 6.60 -10.45
C ARG A 91 -2.59 7.20 -10.92
N ASP A 92 -2.42 8.51 -10.84
CA ASP A 92 -1.20 9.22 -11.23
C ASP A 92 -0.32 9.61 -10.04
N ARG A 93 -0.55 9.03 -8.87
CA ARG A 93 0.14 9.37 -7.63
C ARG A 93 0.91 8.18 -7.11
N ASP A 94 2.07 8.41 -6.54
CA ASP A 94 2.88 7.36 -5.97
C ASP A 94 3.43 7.74 -4.59
N CYS A 95 3.76 6.73 -3.81
CA CYS A 95 4.45 6.87 -2.53
C CYS A 95 5.29 5.63 -2.27
N THR A 96 6.19 5.73 -1.32
CA THR A 96 6.92 4.58 -0.80
C THR A 96 6.38 4.22 0.57
N VAL A 97 6.20 2.94 0.82
CA VAL A 97 5.57 2.48 2.04
C VAL A 97 6.05 1.08 2.41
N ASP A 98 6.20 0.84 3.71
CA ASP A 98 6.51 -0.49 4.23
C ASP A 98 5.33 -1.43 3.99
N VAL A 99 5.63 -2.72 3.89
CA VAL A 99 4.64 -3.76 3.64
C VAL A 99 4.40 -4.55 4.90
N ILE A 100 3.13 -4.68 5.27
CA ILE A 100 2.68 -5.64 6.28
C ILE A 100 2.15 -6.86 5.55
N LYS A 101 2.75 -8.03 5.80
CA LYS A 101 2.29 -9.27 5.16
C LYS A 101 1.04 -9.78 5.87
N VAL A 102 0.01 -10.07 5.08
CA VAL A 102 -1.24 -10.67 5.55
C VAL A 102 -1.49 -12.00 4.84
N PRO A 103 -2.36 -12.86 5.39
CA PRO A 103 -2.70 -14.12 4.72
C PRO A 103 -3.32 -13.92 3.34
N ASP A 104 -3.19 -14.92 2.47
CA ASP A 104 -3.69 -14.85 1.09
C ASP A 104 -5.20 -14.71 0.97
N GLY A 105 -5.96 -15.05 2.01
CA GLY A 105 -7.40 -14.79 2.04
C GLY A 105 -7.79 -13.33 2.23
N CYS A 106 -6.82 -12.46 2.54
CA CYS A 106 -7.06 -11.03 2.69
C CYS A 106 -6.80 -10.30 1.38
N PRO A 107 -7.52 -9.20 1.10
CA PRO A 107 -7.22 -8.37 -0.05
C PRO A 107 -5.98 -7.50 0.20
N VAL A 108 -5.49 -6.85 -0.85
CA VAL A 108 -4.54 -5.74 -0.71
C VAL A 108 -5.26 -4.59 -0.02
N LEU A 109 -4.70 -4.08 1.07
CA LEU A 109 -5.31 -3.01 1.87
C LEU A 109 -4.48 -1.74 1.79
N ILE A 110 -5.11 -0.65 1.37
CA ILE A 110 -4.50 0.68 1.36
C ILE A 110 -5.09 1.45 2.54
N GLY A 111 -4.33 1.50 3.63
CA GLY A 111 -4.74 2.14 4.86
C GLY A 111 -4.44 3.63 4.91
N ARG A 112 -4.58 4.22 6.11
CA ARG A 112 -4.47 5.67 6.30
C ARG A 112 -3.11 6.23 5.92
N LEU A 113 -2.02 5.56 6.32
CA LEU A 113 -0.68 6.08 6.05
C LEU A 113 -0.38 6.19 4.55
N PRO A 114 -0.55 5.14 3.75
CA PRO A 114 -0.38 5.30 2.30
C PRO A 114 -1.35 6.31 1.69
N LEU A 115 -2.60 6.39 2.15
CA LEU A 115 -3.54 7.40 1.64
C LEU A 115 -3.06 8.82 1.93
N MET A 116 -2.50 9.07 3.11
CA MET A 116 -1.89 10.37 3.44
C MET A 116 -0.72 10.70 2.52
N LEU A 117 0.15 9.72 2.28
CA LEU A 117 1.32 9.90 1.41
C LEU A 117 0.93 10.13 -0.05
N LEU A 118 -0.15 9.50 -0.50
CA LEU A 118 -0.72 9.69 -1.84
C LEU A 118 -1.56 10.97 -1.94
N ASP A 119 -1.86 11.59 -0.82
CA ASP A 119 -2.77 12.74 -0.73
C ASP A 119 -4.15 12.43 -1.33
N LEU A 120 -4.65 11.24 -1.00
CA LEU A 120 -5.95 10.73 -1.43
C LEU A 120 -6.83 10.40 -0.23
N GLY A 121 -8.13 10.50 -0.42
CA GLY A 121 -9.11 10.08 0.56
C GLY A 121 -10.38 9.62 -0.14
N LEU A 122 -11.38 9.22 0.64
CA LEU A 122 -12.70 8.93 0.11
C LEU A 122 -13.38 10.24 -0.30
N ASP A 123 -14.14 10.19 -1.39
CA ASP A 123 -14.96 11.33 -1.79
C ASP A 123 -16.11 11.57 -0.79
N ALA A 124 -16.86 12.65 -0.99
CA ALA A 124 -17.94 13.03 -0.08
C ALA A 124 -19.01 11.95 0.05
N ASN A 125 -19.18 11.11 -0.96
CA ASN A 125 -20.15 10.03 -0.99
C ASN A 125 -19.61 8.70 -0.45
N GLY A 126 -18.31 8.62 -0.19
CA GLY A 126 -17.64 7.39 0.24
C GLY A 126 -17.64 6.27 -0.80
N LYS A 127 -17.79 6.60 -2.09
CA LYS A 127 -17.92 5.63 -3.18
C LYS A 127 -16.68 5.52 -4.05
N ASP A 128 -15.81 6.52 -4.01
CA ASP A 128 -14.58 6.54 -4.79
C ASP A 128 -13.52 7.34 -4.02
N ILE A 129 -12.31 7.34 -4.54
CA ILE A 129 -11.23 8.15 -3.99
C ILE A 129 -11.13 9.48 -4.72
N ALA A 130 -10.67 10.49 -4.00
CA ALA A 130 -10.47 11.83 -4.53
C ALA A 130 -9.24 12.46 -3.88
N GLY A 131 -8.68 13.46 -4.53
CA GLY A 131 -7.63 14.28 -3.95
C GLY A 131 -8.15 15.10 -2.76
N ASN A 132 -7.21 15.56 -1.92
CA ASN A 132 -7.53 16.40 -0.78
C ASN A 132 -8.10 17.74 -1.29
N PRO A 133 -9.33 18.10 -0.90
CA PRO A 133 -9.93 19.38 -1.36
C PRO A 133 -9.18 20.61 -0.89
N GLU A 134 -8.44 20.53 0.24
CA GLU A 134 -7.59 21.63 0.72
C GLU A 134 -6.39 21.87 -0.19
N HIS A 135 -6.03 20.93 -1.03
CA HIS A 135 -4.95 21.00 -1.99
C HIS A 135 -5.45 21.12 -3.44
N ASP A 136 -6.70 21.50 -3.62
CA ASP A 136 -7.37 21.63 -4.94
C ASP A 136 -7.26 20.36 -5.79
N GLY A 137 -7.18 19.19 -5.15
CA GLY A 137 -7.02 17.91 -5.81
C GLY A 137 -5.63 17.62 -6.35
N HIS A 138 -4.67 18.51 -6.18
CA HIS A 138 -3.27 18.30 -6.58
C HIS A 138 -2.50 17.56 -5.48
N PRO A 139 -1.61 16.61 -5.83
CA PRO A 139 -0.79 15.94 -4.85
C PRO A 139 0.19 16.92 -4.20
N MET A 140 -0.01 17.19 -2.93
CA MET A 140 0.80 18.14 -2.15
C MET A 140 1.04 17.59 -0.75
N ILE A 141 2.09 18.08 -0.11
CA ILE A 141 2.36 17.88 1.32
C ILE A 141 2.38 19.24 2.01
N ASP A 142 1.89 19.28 3.21
CA ASP A 142 1.99 20.47 4.07
C ASP A 142 3.26 20.34 4.91
N LEU A 143 4.23 21.22 4.71
CA LEU A 143 5.48 21.19 5.48
C LEU A 143 5.41 22.02 6.75
N PHE A 144 4.61 23.06 6.74
CA PHE A 144 4.46 23.99 7.87
C PHE A 144 3.02 24.48 7.96
#